data_c2e72877aaca7994292bc569dc293d8f
#
_entry.id   c2e72877aaca7994292bc569dc293d8f
#
_cell.length_a   1.000
_cell.length_b   1.000
_cell.length_c   1.000
_cell.angle_alpha   90.00
_cell.angle_beta   90.00
_cell.angle_gamma   90.00
#
_symmetry.space_group_name_H-M   'P 1'
#
loop_
_entity.id
_entity.type
_entity.pdbx_description
1 polymer ?
#
loop_
_entity_poly.entity_id
_entity_poly.type
_entity_poly.pdbx_seq_one_letter_code
_entity_poly.pdbx_strand_id
1 'polypeptide(L)' 'MLGPEWKYHVTIRNEDWEAAQAWCNCYIGKFDEDWYKLGIDPAEYILYGDTSTTWYFKREKDIILFMLRWQ' A
#
# COMPACT_ATOMS: atom_id res chain seq x y z
N MET A 1 -0.68 -2.83 -14.81
CA MET A 1 -0.33 -4.22 -14.49
C MET A 1 0.95 -4.26 -13.66
N LEU A 2 0.95 -5.07 -12.60
CA LEU A 2 2.12 -5.20 -11.75
C LEU A 2 3.19 -6.03 -12.44
N GLY A 3 4.41 -5.51 -12.49
CA GLY A 3 5.54 -6.21 -13.07
C GLY A 3 6.33 -7.00 -12.04
N PRO A 4 7.34 -7.76 -12.47
CA PRO A 4 8.14 -8.58 -11.56
C PRO A 4 8.97 -7.76 -10.57
N GLU A 5 9.13 -6.49 -10.77
CA GLU A 5 9.84 -5.61 -9.85
C GLU A 5 9.07 -5.35 -8.55
N TRP A 6 7.76 -5.65 -8.51
CA TRP A 6 6.94 -5.50 -7.33
C TRP A 6 7.01 -6.77 -6.47
N LYS A 7 8.21 -7.02 -5.90
CA LYS A 7 8.51 -8.26 -5.19
C LYS A 7 7.95 -8.33 -3.78
N TYR A 8 7.79 -7.20 -3.14
CA TYR A 8 7.41 -7.13 -1.73
C TYR A 8 6.03 -6.56 -1.61
N HIS A 9 5.17 -7.26 -0.87
CA HIS A 9 3.82 -6.76 -0.68
C HIS A 9 3.31 -7.10 0.71
N VAL A 10 2.37 -6.31 1.19
CA VAL A 10 1.70 -6.53 2.46
C VAL A 10 0.27 -6.04 2.34
N THR A 11 -0.65 -6.82 2.90
CA THR A 11 -2.06 -6.44 2.96
C THR A 11 -2.37 -6.04 4.38
N ILE A 12 -2.84 -4.82 4.57
CA ILE A 12 -3.20 -4.33 5.89
C ILE A 12 -4.61 -3.74 5.83
N ARG A 13 -5.30 -3.84 6.96
CA ARG A 13 -6.58 -3.17 7.14
C ARG A 13 -6.29 -1.83 7.80
N ASN A 14 -6.49 -0.76 7.06
CA ASN A 14 -6.15 0.56 7.55
C ASN A 14 -7.19 1.56 7.08
N GLU A 15 -7.93 2.14 8.01
CA GLU A 15 -8.92 3.16 7.71
C GLU A 15 -8.27 4.47 7.28
N ASP A 16 -7.03 4.70 7.70
CA ASP A 16 -6.26 5.89 7.33
C ASP A 16 -5.38 5.66 6.11
N TRP A 17 -5.90 4.95 5.10
CA TRP A 17 -5.12 4.65 3.90
C TRP A 17 -4.65 5.91 3.18
N GLU A 18 -5.39 7.01 3.28
CA GLU A 18 -4.97 8.28 2.70
C GLU A 18 -3.72 8.83 3.39
N ALA A 19 -3.66 8.72 4.72
CA ALA A 19 -2.49 9.13 5.48
C ALA A 19 -1.30 8.24 5.16
N ALA A 20 -1.52 6.93 5.02
CA ALA A 20 -0.46 6.01 4.65
C ALA A 20 0.06 6.32 3.24
N GLN A 21 -0.83 6.67 2.32
CA GLN A 21 -0.46 7.05 0.97
C GLN A 21 0.41 8.31 0.97
N ALA A 22 0.02 9.32 1.73
CA ALA A 22 0.80 10.55 1.86
C ALA A 22 2.17 10.26 2.48
N TRP A 23 2.22 9.37 3.47
CA TRP A 23 3.48 8.96 4.08
C TRP A 23 4.39 8.29 3.05
N CYS A 24 3.86 7.41 2.23
CA CYS A 24 4.64 6.76 1.18
C CYS A 24 5.21 7.77 0.18
N ASN A 25 4.41 8.77 -0.20
CA ASN A 25 4.89 9.82 -1.09
C ASN A 25 6.02 10.64 -0.48
N CYS A 26 6.03 10.80 0.85
CA CYS A 26 7.07 11.57 1.54
C CYS A 26 8.33 10.75 1.82
N TYR A 27 8.17 9.48 2.20
CA TYR A 27 9.29 8.71 2.75
C TYR A 27 9.76 7.57 1.86
N ILE A 28 8.93 7.08 0.97
CA ILE A 28 9.30 5.98 0.08
C ILE A 28 9.67 6.50 -1.30
N GLY A 29 8.79 7.29 -1.90
CA GLY A 29 9.02 7.82 -3.23
C GLY A 29 7.72 8.05 -3.97
N LYS A 30 7.78 7.96 -5.30
CA LYS A 30 6.63 8.26 -6.14
C LYS A 30 5.75 7.04 -6.34
N PHE A 31 4.45 7.28 -6.32
CA PHE A 31 3.46 6.26 -6.66
C PHE A 31 3.74 5.71 -8.08
N ASP A 32 3.61 4.39 -8.20
CA ASP A 32 3.82 3.65 -9.45
C ASP A 32 5.28 3.59 -9.91
N GLU A 33 6.19 4.26 -9.22
CA GLU A 33 7.62 4.16 -9.47
C GLU A 33 8.34 3.41 -8.35
N ASP A 34 8.10 3.82 -7.11
CA ASP A 34 8.77 3.25 -5.94
C ASP A 34 7.86 2.39 -5.11
N TRP A 35 6.57 2.66 -5.15
CA TRP A 35 5.55 1.90 -4.44
C TRP A 35 4.25 1.92 -5.23
N TYR A 36 3.38 0.97 -4.92
CA TYR A 36 2.09 0.84 -5.58
C TYR A 36 1.08 0.29 -4.58
N LYS A 37 -0.17 0.64 -4.74
CA LYS A 37 -1.22 0.01 -3.96
C LYS A 37 -2.39 -0.34 -4.85
N LEU A 38 -3.04 -1.46 -4.52
CA LEU A 38 -4.34 -1.78 -5.07
C LEU A 38 -5.36 -1.07 -4.21
N GLY A 39 -6.12 -0.18 -4.81
CA GLY A 39 -7.11 0.59 -4.11
C GLY A 39 -8.24 -0.29 -3.61
N ILE A 40 -8.99 0.24 -2.65
CA ILE A 40 -10.20 -0.42 -2.18
C ILE A 40 -11.23 -0.33 -3.28
N ASP A 41 -11.81 -1.47 -3.65
CA ASP A 41 -12.92 -1.50 -4.60
C ASP A 41 -14.13 -0.87 -3.90
N PRO A 42 -14.69 0.23 -4.45
CA PRO A 42 -15.85 0.85 -3.81
C PRO A 42 -17.03 -0.09 -3.60
N ALA A 43 -17.23 -1.03 -4.52
CA ALA A 43 -18.31 -2.00 -4.38
C ALA A 43 -18.07 -2.94 -3.22
N GLU A 44 -16.84 -3.41 -3.04
CA GLU A 44 -16.48 -4.27 -1.90
C GLU A 44 -16.59 -3.52 -0.59
N TYR A 45 -16.16 -2.27 -0.56
CA TYR A 45 -16.26 -1.47 0.64
C TYR A 45 -17.71 -1.30 1.08
N ILE A 46 -18.60 -1.00 0.13
CA ILE A 46 -20.01 -0.83 0.42
C ILE A 46 -20.66 -2.13 0.88
N LEU A 47 -20.33 -3.24 0.21
CA LEU A 47 -20.97 -4.52 0.49
C LEU A 47 -20.43 -5.21 1.74
N TYR A 48 -19.13 -5.12 2.00
CA TYR A 48 -18.47 -5.89 3.05
C TYR A 48 -17.83 -5.04 4.14
N GLY A 49 -17.72 -3.74 3.92
CA GLY A 49 -17.07 -2.85 4.88
C GLY A 49 -15.59 -3.12 5.04
N ASP A 50 -14.97 -3.77 4.05
CA ASP A 50 -13.57 -4.16 4.12
C ASP A 50 -12.68 -3.01 3.67
N THR A 51 -11.75 -2.60 4.54
CA THR A 51 -10.78 -1.55 4.26
C THR A 51 -9.39 -2.09 3.98
N SER A 52 -9.27 -3.38 3.69
CA SER A 52 -7.98 -3.99 3.39
C SER A 52 -7.41 -3.46 2.09
N THR A 53 -6.15 -3.08 2.13
CA THR A 53 -5.43 -2.57 0.97
C THR A 53 -4.10 -3.30 0.88
N THR A 54 -3.72 -3.71 -0.33
CA THR A 54 -2.43 -4.35 -0.56
C THR A 54 -1.45 -3.32 -1.08
N TRP A 55 -0.32 -3.21 -0.39
CA TRP A 55 0.73 -2.25 -0.71
C TRP A 55 1.93 -2.99 -1.26
N TYR A 56 2.46 -2.53 -2.38
CA TYR A 56 3.59 -3.15 -3.08
C TYR A 56 4.79 -2.25 -3.06
N PHE A 57 5.96 -2.85 -2.89
CA PHE A 57 7.24 -2.14 -2.85
C PHE A 57 8.27 -2.86 -3.69
N LYS A 58 9.20 -2.11 -4.26
CA LYS A 58 10.30 -2.67 -5.05
C LYS A 58 11.48 -3.06 -4.18
N ARG A 59 11.64 -2.42 -3.01
CA ARG A 59 12.79 -2.62 -2.13
C ARG A 59 12.36 -3.14 -0.79
N GLU A 60 13.14 -4.09 -0.27
CA GLU A 60 12.84 -4.69 1.03
C GLU A 60 12.84 -3.67 2.16
N LYS A 61 13.78 -2.73 2.15
CA LYS A 61 13.87 -1.71 3.19
C LYS A 61 12.60 -0.87 3.26
N ASP A 62 11.96 -0.65 2.13
CA ASP A 62 10.78 0.19 2.07
C ASP A 62 9.57 -0.50 2.69
N ILE A 63 9.40 -1.80 2.42
CA ILE A 63 8.29 -2.54 3.03
C ILE A 63 8.49 -2.69 4.54
N ILE A 64 9.74 -2.85 4.97
CA ILE A 64 10.04 -2.92 6.41
C ILE A 64 9.68 -1.62 7.10
N LEU A 65 10.08 -0.49 6.53
CA LEU A 65 9.73 0.83 7.07
C LEU A 65 8.22 1.02 7.13
N PHE A 66 7.53 0.62 6.07
CA PHE A 66 6.09 0.74 6.00
C PHE A 66 5.41 -0.09 7.09
N MET A 67 5.83 -1.33 7.25
CA MET A 67 5.26 -2.21 8.28
C MET A 67 5.51 -1.69 9.69
N LEU A 68 6.67 -1.13 9.94
CA LEU A 68 6.98 -0.55 11.25
C LEU A 68 6.09 0.64 11.60
N ARG A 69 5.63 1.36 10.58
CA ARG A 69 4.80 2.54 10.79
C ARG A 69 3.30 2.23 10.81
N TRP A 70 2.85 1.30 9.98
CA TRP A 70 1.42 1.12 9.72
C TRP A 70 0.85 -0.25 10.10
N GLN A 71 1.67 -1.21 10.37
CA GLN A 71 1.19 -2.55 10.73
C GLN A 71 1.14 -2.80 12.23
#